data_8e7c4e597a60c2d474fde9eee387c571
#
_entry.id   8e7c4e597a60c2d474fde9eee387c571
#
_cell.length_a   1.000
_cell.length_b   1.000
_cell.length_c   1.000
_cell.angle_alpha   90.00
_cell.angle_beta   90.00
_cell.angle_gamma   90.00
#
_symmetry.space_group_name_H-M   'P 1'
#
loop_
_entity.id
_entity.type
_entity.pdbx_description
1 polymer ?
#
loop_
_entity_poly.entity_id
_entity_poly.type
_entity_poly.pdbx_seq_one_letter_code
_entity_poly.pdbx_strand_id
1 'polypeptide(L)'
;MPQNLNYLRETASQTAGPYVHIGLAPGAAGFELFEKELGQDIAGPNAKGERITITGRVLDGTGSPVRDVLLETWQANAAGIYAHDEDPRHSEVEAGFFGWGRVISDFDSGEFVINTIKPGATPGRNGATQAPHIN
;
A
#
# COMPACT_ATOMS: atom_id res chain seq x y z
N MET A 1 12.46 -24.88 -12.42
CA MET A 1 11.31 -25.71 -12.02
C MET A 1 10.17 -24.78 -11.66
N PRO A 2 8.92 -25.05 -12.05
CA PRO A 2 7.82 -24.27 -11.56
C PRO A 2 7.74 -24.44 -10.04
N GLN A 3 7.64 -23.34 -9.33
CA GLN A 3 7.47 -23.31 -7.88
C GLN A 3 6.11 -23.92 -7.56
N ASN A 4 6.10 -24.92 -6.70
CA ASN A 4 4.84 -25.53 -6.25
C ASN A 4 4.20 -24.58 -5.25
N LEU A 5 3.31 -23.74 -5.74
CA LEU A 5 2.60 -22.76 -4.92
C LEU A 5 1.32 -23.43 -4.40
N ASN A 6 1.25 -23.66 -3.09
CA ASN A 6 0.05 -24.10 -2.41
C ASN A 6 -0.99 -22.96 -2.32
N TYR A 7 -1.37 -22.40 -3.46
CA TYR A 7 -2.41 -21.39 -3.49
C TYR A 7 -3.79 -22.03 -3.23
N LEU A 8 -4.58 -21.33 -2.47
CA LEU A 8 -6.01 -21.59 -2.43
C LEU A 8 -6.59 -21.38 -3.83
N ARG A 9 -7.63 -22.13 -4.15
CA ARG A 9 -8.35 -21.94 -5.41
C ARG A 9 -8.86 -20.50 -5.48
N GLU A 10 -8.74 -19.90 -6.65
CA GLU A 10 -9.33 -18.58 -6.93
C GLU A 10 -10.86 -18.65 -6.71
N THR A 11 -11.40 -17.61 -6.13
CA THR A 11 -12.85 -17.43 -6.04
C THR A 11 -13.42 -17.08 -7.41
N ALA A 12 -14.70 -17.31 -7.63
CA ALA A 12 -15.37 -16.78 -8.81
C ALA A 12 -15.30 -15.25 -8.83
N SER A 13 -15.27 -14.67 -10.03
CA SER A 13 -15.32 -13.23 -10.21
C SER A 13 -16.54 -12.64 -9.51
N GLN A 14 -16.35 -11.55 -8.79
CA GLN A 14 -17.38 -10.85 -8.05
C GLN A 14 -17.56 -9.44 -8.61
N THR A 15 -18.78 -9.01 -8.79
CA THR A 15 -19.08 -7.63 -9.11
C THR A 15 -18.89 -6.77 -7.86
N ALA A 16 -18.12 -5.70 -7.96
CA ALA A 16 -18.08 -4.67 -6.94
C ALA A 16 -19.44 -3.96 -6.91
N GLY A 17 -20.18 -4.14 -5.84
CA GLY A 17 -21.48 -3.49 -5.66
C GLY A 17 -21.33 -2.01 -5.28
N PRO A 18 -22.45 -1.25 -5.26
CA PRO A 18 -22.43 0.19 -4.96
C PRO A 18 -21.97 0.54 -3.54
N TYR A 19 -21.91 -0.44 -2.64
CA TYR A 19 -21.47 -0.26 -1.25
C TYR A 19 -20.05 -0.74 -0.98
N VAL A 20 -19.30 -1.16 -1.99
CA VAL A 20 -17.94 -1.68 -1.81
C VAL A 20 -17.01 -0.69 -1.11
N HIS A 21 -17.18 0.60 -1.37
CA HIS A 21 -16.41 1.68 -0.76
C HIS A 21 -16.61 1.80 0.76
N ILE A 22 -17.76 1.42 1.28
CA ILE A 22 -18.04 1.43 2.73
C ILE A 22 -17.12 0.43 3.45
N GLY A 23 -16.89 -0.73 2.87
CA GLY A 23 -15.98 -1.73 3.44
C GLY A 23 -14.50 -1.41 3.26
N LEU A 24 -14.15 -0.72 2.17
CA LEU A 24 -12.75 -0.42 1.83
C LEU A 24 -12.27 0.92 2.42
N ALA A 25 -13.15 1.89 2.55
CA ALA A 25 -12.87 3.25 2.94
C ALA A 25 -14.05 3.89 3.66
N PRO A 26 -14.43 3.38 4.83
CA PRO A 26 -15.63 3.83 5.53
C PRO A 26 -15.60 5.33 5.85
N GLY A 27 -14.46 5.90 6.23
CA GLY A 27 -14.35 7.34 6.52
C GLY A 27 -14.65 8.21 5.32
N ALA A 28 -14.15 7.83 4.13
CA ALA A 28 -14.47 8.53 2.88
C ALA A 28 -15.97 8.39 2.49
N ALA A 29 -16.62 7.32 2.95
CA ALA A 29 -18.05 7.10 2.80
C ALA A 29 -18.91 7.81 3.87
N GLY A 30 -18.30 8.53 4.81
CA GLY A 30 -18.99 9.24 5.88
C GLY A 30 -19.29 8.40 7.13
N PHE A 31 -18.64 7.23 7.27
CA PHE A 31 -18.79 6.36 8.43
C PHE A 31 -17.54 6.40 9.30
N GLU A 32 -17.65 6.94 10.49
CA GLU A 32 -16.57 6.97 11.49
C GLU A 32 -16.52 5.64 12.26
N LEU A 33 -16.05 4.57 11.60
CA LEU A 33 -15.97 3.24 12.20
C LEU A 33 -14.65 2.98 12.94
N PHE A 34 -13.59 3.67 12.55
CA PHE A 34 -12.25 3.49 13.10
C PHE A 34 -11.68 4.82 13.58
N GLU A 35 -10.90 4.80 14.64
CA GLU A 35 -10.13 5.97 15.07
C GLU A 35 -9.12 6.41 14.00
N LYS A 36 -8.56 5.43 13.27
CA LYS A 36 -7.74 5.63 12.08
C LYS A 36 -8.19 4.67 10.99
N GLU A 37 -8.26 5.17 9.78
CA GLU A 37 -8.55 4.35 8.61
C GLU A 37 -7.47 3.29 8.39
N LEU A 38 -7.88 2.11 7.92
CA LEU A 38 -6.96 1.02 7.61
C LEU A 38 -6.00 1.43 6.50
N GLY A 39 -4.70 1.20 6.73
CA GLY A 39 -3.65 1.49 5.76
C GLY A 39 -3.17 2.94 5.75
N GLN A 40 -3.61 3.81 6.66
CA GLN A 40 -3.07 5.17 6.80
C GLN A 40 -1.64 5.19 7.36
N ASP A 41 -1.35 4.28 8.29
CA ASP A 41 -0.04 4.21 8.94
C ASP A 41 0.88 3.22 8.21
N ILE A 42 1.38 3.56 7.02
CA ILE A 42 2.35 2.72 6.27
C ILE A 42 3.65 2.62 7.07
N ALA A 43 4.09 3.74 7.62
CA ALA A 43 5.25 3.87 8.47
C ALA A 43 4.88 4.77 9.65
N GLY A 44 4.58 4.16 10.78
CA GLY A 44 4.24 4.85 12.01
C GLY A 44 5.37 5.76 12.52
N PRO A 45 5.15 6.54 13.58
CA PRO A 45 6.09 7.58 14.03
C PRO A 45 7.47 7.05 14.37
N ASN A 46 7.57 5.80 14.80
CA ASN A 46 8.83 5.15 15.20
C ASN A 46 9.56 4.43 14.06
N ALA A 47 8.98 4.38 12.85
CA ALA A 47 9.64 3.76 11.71
C ALA A 47 10.91 4.54 11.35
N LYS A 48 11.99 3.79 11.11
CA LYS A 48 13.31 4.35 10.75
C LYS A 48 13.34 4.71 9.26
N GLY A 49 14.11 5.72 8.92
CA GLY A 49 14.34 6.11 7.53
C GLY A 49 13.93 7.55 7.23
N GLU A 50 14.23 7.95 6.00
CA GLU A 50 13.87 9.28 5.48
C GLU A 50 12.36 9.35 5.25
N ARG A 51 11.69 10.32 5.89
CA ARG A 51 10.27 10.57 5.67
C ARG A 51 10.05 11.21 4.30
N ILE A 52 9.11 10.67 3.56
CA ILE A 52 8.73 11.18 2.24
C ILE A 52 7.21 11.34 2.16
N THR A 53 6.80 12.31 1.36
CA THR A 53 5.40 12.50 0.95
C THR A 53 5.34 12.39 -0.56
N ILE A 54 4.45 11.53 -1.04
CA ILE A 54 4.19 11.34 -2.46
C ILE A 54 2.79 11.87 -2.73
N THR A 55 2.69 12.80 -3.68
CA THR A 55 1.40 13.33 -4.15
C THR A 55 1.23 13.04 -5.62
N GLY A 56 0.00 12.85 -6.05
CA GLY A 56 -0.28 12.60 -7.46
C GLY A 56 -1.76 12.56 -7.77
N ARG A 57 -2.07 12.33 -9.02
CA ARG A 57 -3.43 12.14 -9.52
C ARG A 57 -3.45 10.97 -10.49
N VAL A 58 -4.50 10.19 -10.43
CA VAL A 58 -4.80 9.20 -11.47
C VAL A 58 -5.64 9.89 -12.52
N LEU A 59 -5.22 9.79 -13.77
CA LEU A 59 -5.91 10.41 -14.89
C LEU A 59 -6.59 9.33 -15.74
N ASP A 60 -7.76 9.64 -16.25
CA ASP A 60 -8.45 8.82 -17.22
C ASP A 60 -7.90 9.00 -18.65
N GLY A 61 -8.46 8.30 -19.61
CA GLY A 61 -8.03 8.38 -21.01
C GLY A 61 -8.26 9.73 -21.69
N THR A 62 -8.99 10.65 -21.05
CA THR A 62 -9.20 12.03 -21.53
C THR A 62 -8.27 13.03 -20.83
N GLY A 63 -7.46 12.58 -19.87
CA GLY A 63 -6.60 13.42 -19.06
C GLY A 63 -7.31 14.09 -17.86
N SER A 64 -8.51 13.65 -17.56
CA SER A 64 -9.28 14.15 -16.39
C SER A 64 -8.92 13.38 -15.12
N PRO A 65 -8.81 14.04 -13.95
CA PRO A 65 -8.57 13.34 -12.70
C PRO A 65 -9.72 12.40 -12.32
N VAL A 66 -9.38 11.16 -11.96
CA VAL A 66 -10.32 10.22 -11.37
C VAL A 66 -10.39 10.53 -9.87
N ARG A 67 -11.53 10.97 -9.40
CA ARG A 67 -11.70 11.57 -8.06
C ARG A 67 -12.04 10.57 -6.95
N ASP A 68 -12.32 9.34 -7.30
CA ASP A 68 -12.71 8.26 -6.38
C ASP A 68 -11.77 7.05 -6.44
N VAL A 69 -10.49 7.32 -6.65
CA VAL A 69 -9.46 6.28 -6.72
C VAL A 69 -9.09 5.79 -5.34
N LEU A 70 -9.10 4.48 -5.19
CA LEU A 70 -8.47 3.80 -4.06
C LEU A 70 -7.15 3.21 -4.53
N LEU A 71 -6.07 3.59 -3.85
CA LEU A 71 -4.71 3.10 -4.09
C LEU A 71 -4.28 2.23 -2.91
N GLU A 72 -3.78 1.05 -3.20
CA GLU A 72 -3.09 0.24 -2.21
C GLU A 72 -1.61 0.20 -2.56
N THR A 73 -0.77 0.33 -1.54
CA THR A 73 0.68 0.35 -1.70
C THR A 73 1.34 -0.72 -0.84
N TRP A 74 2.46 -1.23 -1.32
CA TRP A 74 3.29 -2.18 -0.59
C TRP A 74 4.76 -1.84 -0.76
N GLN A 75 5.49 -1.76 0.35
CA GLN A 75 6.91 -1.42 0.34
C GLN A 75 7.70 -2.11 1.43
N ALA A 76 9.01 -2.20 1.25
CA ALA A 76 9.96 -2.57 2.29
C ALA A 76 10.27 -1.37 3.22
N ASN A 77 10.84 -1.64 4.39
CA ASN A 77 11.39 -0.61 5.27
C ASN A 77 12.69 0.00 4.71
N ALA A 78 13.30 0.93 5.42
CA ALA A 78 14.54 1.59 4.98
C ALA A 78 15.74 0.63 4.82
N ALA A 79 15.71 -0.54 5.46
CA ALA A 79 16.72 -1.58 5.29
C ALA A 79 16.41 -2.57 4.14
N GLY A 80 15.32 -2.37 3.42
CA GLY A 80 14.90 -3.26 2.34
C GLY A 80 14.28 -4.56 2.83
N ILE A 81 13.61 -4.54 3.99
CA ILE A 81 12.98 -5.71 4.61
C ILE A 81 11.46 -5.51 4.59
N TYR A 82 10.74 -6.51 4.14
CA TYR A 82 9.28 -6.49 4.16
C TYR A 82 8.72 -6.93 5.52
N ALA A 83 7.66 -6.27 5.98
CA ALA A 83 6.93 -6.63 7.19
C ALA A 83 5.96 -7.81 6.90
N HIS A 84 6.50 -8.94 6.46
CA HIS A 84 5.73 -10.12 6.06
C HIS A 84 6.51 -11.40 6.36
N ASP A 85 5.82 -12.44 6.78
CA ASP A 85 6.41 -13.73 7.18
C ASP A 85 7.24 -14.43 6.08
N GLU A 86 6.96 -14.12 4.83
CA GLU A 86 7.73 -14.63 3.68
C GLU A 86 9.10 -13.95 3.53
N ASP A 87 9.36 -12.79 4.16
CA ASP A 87 10.72 -12.24 4.25
C ASP A 87 11.44 -12.90 5.44
N PRO A 88 12.49 -13.69 5.21
CA PRO A 88 13.19 -14.37 6.30
C PRO A 88 13.81 -13.43 7.33
N ARG A 89 13.88 -12.15 7.03
CA ARG A 89 14.41 -11.09 7.92
C ARG A 89 13.29 -10.28 8.60
N HIS A 90 12.02 -10.67 8.44
CA HIS A 90 10.88 -9.89 8.94
C HIS A 90 10.95 -9.59 10.44
N SER A 91 11.61 -10.44 11.23
CA SER A 91 11.84 -10.22 12.66
C SER A 91 12.74 -9.02 12.98
N GLU A 92 13.48 -8.49 12.00
CA GLU A 92 14.33 -7.30 12.12
C GLU A 92 13.57 -6.00 11.82
N VAL A 93 12.32 -6.11 11.37
CA VAL A 93 11.49 -4.94 11.08
C VAL A 93 11.13 -4.24 12.39
N GLU A 94 11.36 -2.95 12.43
CA GLU A 94 11.06 -2.11 13.58
C GLU A 94 9.57 -2.00 13.88
N ALA A 95 9.22 -1.93 15.16
CA ALA A 95 7.85 -1.73 15.58
C ALA A 95 7.27 -0.43 15.02
N GLY A 96 6.07 -0.50 14.46
CA GLY A 96 5.39 0.65 13.86
C GLY A 96 5.65 0.84 12.36
N PHE A 97 6.42 -0.06 11.72
CA PHE A 97 6.46 -0.14 10.26
C PHE A 97 5.55 -1.27 9.78
N PHE A 98 4.59 -0.96 8.94
CA PHE A 98 3.63 -1.92 8.39
C PHE A 98 3.87 -2.22 6.92
N GLY A 99 4.39 -1.27 6.16
CA GLY A 99 4.73 -1.41 4.75
C GLY A 99 3.53 -1.46 3.79
N TRP A 100 2.32 -1.62 4.31
CA TRP A 100 1.08 -1.60 3.55
C TRP A 100 0.35 -0.29 3.75
N GLY A 101 -0.18 0.25 2.66
CA GLY A 101 -0.97 1.47 2.68
C GLY A 101 -2.23 1.38 1.84
N ARG A 102 -3.27 2.10 2.27
CA ARG A 102 -4.50 2.33 1.52
C ARG A 102 -4.82 3.81 1.58
N VAL A 103 -4.92 4.41 0.41
CA VAL A 103 -5.12 5.85 0.25
C VAL A 103 -6.24 6.10 -0.75
N ILE A 104 -7.08 7.06 -0.45
CA ILE A 104 -8.16 7.50 -1.33
C ILE A 104 -7.83 8.89 -1.82
N SER A 105 -8.11 9.14 -3.10
CA SER A 105 -7.99 10.48 -3.66
C SER A 105 -9.06 11.40 -3.08
N ASP A 106 -8.70 12.66 -2.93
CA ASP A 106 -9.64 13.73 -2.57
C ASP A 106 -10.73 13.87 -3.67
N PHE A 107 -11.98 13.87 -3.27
CA PHE A 107 -13.10 13.86 -4.21
C PHE A 107 -13.26 15.18 -5.00
N ASP A 108 -12.71 16.29 -4.52
CA ASP A 108 -12.78 17.57 -5.21
C ASP A 108 -11.63 17.74 -6.20
N SER A 109 -10.41 17.45 -5.78
CA SER A 109 -9.19 17.67 -6.57
C SER A 109 -8.71 16.42 -7.35
N GLY A 110 -9.10 15.23 -6.91
CA GLY A 110 -8.57 13.95 -7.41
C GLY A 110 -7.14 13.68 -6.96
N GLU A 111 -6.58 14.47 -6.04
CA GLU A 111 -5.22 14.28 -5.54
C GLU A 111 -5.17 13.23 -4.44
N PHE A 112 -4.18 12.34 -4.50
CA PHE A 112 -3.84 11.43 -3.41
C PHE A 112 -2.55 11.86 -2.73
N VAL A 113 -2.42 11.53 -1.45
CA VAL A 113 -1.23 11.83 -0.64
C VAL A 113 -0.82 10.57 0.12
N ILE A 114 0.42 10.12 -0.10
CA ILE A 114 1.01 8.99 0.61
C ILE A 114 2.14 9.50 1.50
N ASN A 115 1.99 9.34 2.81
CA ASN A 115 3.02 9.65 3.78
C ASN A 115 3.69 8.36 4.24
N THR A 116 4.98 8.23 3.98
CA THR A 116 5.74 7.03 4.31
C THR A 116 7.22 7.33 4.54
N ILE A 117 8.05 6.30 4.50
CA ILE A 117 9.50 6.40 4.48
C ILE A 117 10.04 5.95 3.12
N LYS A 118 11.19 6.45 2.73
CA LYS A 118 11.90 5.97 1.55
C LYS A 118 12.34 4.52 1.77
N PRO A 119 11.88 3.56 0.93
CA PRO A 119 12.28 2.17 1.08
C PRO A 119 13.76 1.95 0.78
N GLY A 120 14.34 0.92 1.35
CA GLY A 120 15.65 0.40 0.96
C GLY A 120 15.57 -0.49 -0.27
N ALA A 121 16.75 -0.81 -0.84
CA ALA A 121 16.86 -1.80 -1.89
C ALA A 121 16.53 -3.21 -1.36
N THR A 122 15.87 -4.02 -2.17
CA THR A 122 15.42 -5.35 -1.78
C THR A 122 16.13 -6.45 -2.57
N PRO A 123 16.23 -7.67 -2.03
CA PRO A 123 16.71 -8.82 -2.79
C PRO A 123 15.82 -9.10 -3.99
N GLY A 124 16.45 -9.31 -5.13
CA GLY A 124 15.78 -9.69 -6.38
C GLY A 124 16.05 -11.14 -6.77
N ARG A 125 15.60 -11.53 -7.95
CA ARG A 125 15.82 -12.87 -8.50
C ARG A 125 17.30 -13.10 -8.81
N ASN A 126 17.77 -14.34 -8.65
CA ASN A 126 19.12 -14.77 -9.01
C ASN A 126 20.26 -13.98 -8.33
N GLY A 127 20.05 -13.51 -7.10
CA GLY A 127 21.03 -12.73 -6.36
C GLY A 127 21.19 -11.27 -6.81
N ALA A 128 20.32 -10.80 -7.71
CA ALA A 128 20.27 -9.39 -8.08
C ALA A 128 19.67 -8.55 -6.93
N THR A 129 19.95 -7.25 -6.96
CA THR A 129 19.33 -6.28 -6.06
C THR A 129 18.33 -5.46 -6.85
N GLN A 130 17.12 -5.33 -6.34
CA GLN A 130 16.11 -4.42 -6.86
C GLN A 130 16.32 -3.03 -6.25
N ALA A 131 16.21 -2.00 -7.08
CA ALA A 131 16.21 -0.62 -6.59
C ALA A 131 15.08 -0.38 -5.57
N PRO A 132 15.24 0.60 -4.66
CA PRO A 132 14.16 1.06 -3.80
C PRO A 132 12.88 1.34 -4.60
N HIS A 133 11.76 0.76 -4.19
CA HIS A 133 10.49 0.89 -4.91
C HIS A 133 9.29 0.74 -3.97
N ILE A 134 8.18 1.27 -4.40
CA ILE A 134 6.84 1.12 -3.82
C ILE A 134 5.95 0.51 -4.92
N ASN A 135 5.32 -0.61 -4.60
CA ASN A 135 4.35 -1.25 -5.49
C ASN A 135 2.96 -0.69 -5.27
#